data_e06c17ca45c007201543f5e2817c4df4
#
_entry.id   e06c17ca45c007201543f5e2817c4df4
#
_cell.length_a   1.000
_cell.length_b   1.000
_cell.length_c   1.000
_cell.angle_alpha   90.00
_cell.angle_beta   90.00
_cell.angle_gamma   90.00
#
_symmetry.space_group_name_H-M   'P 1'
#
loop_
_entity.id
_entity.type
_entity.pdbx_description
1 polymer ?
#
loop_
_entity_poly.entity_id
_entity_poly.type
_entity_poly.pdbx_seq_one_letter_code
_entity_poly.pdbx_strand_id
1 'polypeptide(L)'
;MWFMAIFSFIFSLLMNVPSFISQIPDVIDYNISLYEKIGYAASDYGNLNAMYDAAKNFVDSNQKLINAASSLCTILNYAFKFIMCLFGNWYYYKFTIKSIKKIKNSNPKIPLNTALQSAGGTNAANIAITAVIYFVLYSAVIMIFYELSAII
;
A
#
# COMPACT_ATOMS: atom_id res chain seq x y z
N MET A 1 14.01 -7.50 -7.55
CA MET A 1 13.27 -7.43 -6.26
C MET A 1 12.32 -6.24 -6.19
N TRP A 2 12.74 -5.03 -6.58
CA TRP A 2 11.89 -3.81 -6.57
C TRP A 2 10.57 -3.96 -7.35
N PHE A 3 10.61 -4.60 -8.52
CA PHE A 3 9.40 -4.83 -9.34
C PHE A 3 8.31 -5.61 -8.57
N MET A 4 8.70 -6.64 -7.85
CA MET A 4 7.76 -7.44 -7.04
C MET A 4 7.16 -6.62 -5.88
N ALA A 5 7.96 -5.76 -5.26
CA ALA A 5 7.49 -4.89 -4.18
C ALA A 5 6.47 -3.86 -4.72
N ILE A 6 6.79 -3.20 -5.83
CA ILE A 6 5.90 -2.23 -6.49
C ILE A 6 4.60 -2.90 -6.93
N PHE A 7 4.68 -4.08 -7.55
CA PHE A 7 3.51 -4.83 -7.99
C PHE A 7 2.63 -5.23 -6.81
N SER A 8 3.24 -5.71 -5.71
CA SER A 8 2.50 -6.07 -4.49
C SER A 8 1.82 -4.85 -3.85
N PHE A 9 2.47 -3.69 -3.89
CA PHE A 9 1.91 -2.45 -3.39
C PHE A 9 0.69 -2.01 -4.20
N ILE A 10 0.82 -1.95 -5.54
CA ILE A 10 -0.28 -1.58 -6.44
C ILE A 10 -1.44 -2.55 -6.29
N PHE A 11 -1.16 -3.85 -6.25
CA PHE A 11 -2.20 -4.86 -6.05
C PHE A 11 -2.93 -4.67 -4.71
N SER A 12 -2.18 -4.41 -3.62
CA SER A 12 -2.78 -4.15 -2.31
C SER A 12 -3.65 -2.89 -2.30
N LEU A 13 -3.26 -1.83 -3.01
CA LEU A 13 -4.08 -0.62 -3.16
C LEU A 13 -5.38 -0.92 -3.90
N LEU A 14 -5.31 -1.62 -5.03
CA LEU A 14 -6.51 -1.98 -5.80
C LEU A 14 -7.48 -2.84 -4.99
N MET A 15 -6.97 -3.78 -4.19
CA MET A 15 -7.81 -4.63 -3.34
C MET A 15 -8.46 -3.88 -2.17
N ASN A 16 -7.98 -2.69 -1.81
CA ASN A 16 -8.59 -1.86 -0.77
C ASN A 16 -9.63 -0.86 -1.30
N VAL A 17 -9.81 -0.75 -2.63
CA VAL A 17 -10.76 0.20 -3.23
C VAL A 17 -12.19 0.08 -2.66
N PRO A 18 -12.79 -1.11 -2.47
CA PRO A 18 -14.14 -1.19 -1.90
C PRO A 18 -14.21 -0.64 -0.46
N SER A 19 -13.16 -0.85 0.33
CA SER A 19 -13.04 -0.28 1.68
C SER A 19 -12.92 1.25 1.66
N PHE A 20 -12.20 1.81 0.69
CA PHE A 20 -12.10 3.26 0.54
C PHE A 20 -13.45 3.87 0.14
N ILE A 21 -14.19 3.22 -0.77
CA ILE A 21 -15.53 3.67 -1.17
C ILE A 21 -16.46 3.77 0.04
N SER A 22 -16.44 2.77 0.94
CA SER A 22 -17.28 2.78 2.14
C SER A 22 -16.92 3.89 3.13
N GLN A 23 -15.70 4.43 3.09
CA GLN A 23 -15.22 5.47 3.98
C GLN A 23 -15.41 6.90 3.43
N ILE A 24 -15.82 7.05 2.16
CA ILE A 24 -16.00 8.38 1.54
C ILE A 24 -16.94 9.27 2.37
N PRO A 25 -18.12 8.82 2.83
CA PRO A 25 -18.99 9.66 3.65
C PRO A 25 -18.29 10.15 4.94
N ASP A 26 -17.56 9.28 5.63
CA ASP A 26 -16.87 9.62 6.87
C ASP A 26 -15.78 10.68 6.65
N VAL A 27 -15.08 10.62 5.50
CA VAL A 27 -14.06 11.61 5.13
C VAL A 27 -14.70 12.97 4.85
N ILE A 28 -15.83 13.00 4.15
CA ILE A 28 -16.56 14.24 3.86
C ILE A 28 -17.10 14.85 5.16
N ASP A 29 -17.70 14.04 6.03
CA ASP A 29 -18.22 14.46 7.34
C ASP A 29 -17.11 15.08 8.23
N TYR A 30 -15.94 14.44 8.23
CA TYR A 30 -14.77 14.98 8.93
C TYR A 30 -14.38 16.37 8.40
N ASN A 31 -14.35 16.57 7.09
CA ASN A 31 -14.04 17.86 6.51
C ASN A 31 -15.10 18.92 6.88
N ILE A 32 -16.39 18.60 6.82
CA ILE A 32 -17.47 19.47 7.27
C ILE A 32 -17.24 19.90 8.72
N SER A 33 -16.97 18.95 9.61
CA SER A 33 -16.71 19.24 11.02
C SER A 33 -15.47 20.12 11.25
N LEU A 34 -14.48 20.04 10.36
CA LEU A 34 -13.30 20.86 10.41
C LEU A 34 -13.62 22.32 10.01
N TYR A 35 -14.39 22.52 8.93
CA TYR A 35 -14.85 23.86 8.51
C TYR A 35 -15.68 24.53 9.60
N GLU A 36 -16.58 23.81 10.25
CA GLU A 36 -17.35 24.32 11.38
C GLU A 36 -16.46 24.78 12.55
N LYS A 37 -15.44 23.97 12.90
CA LYS A 37 -14.49 24.31 13.98
C LYS A 37 -13.65 25.55 13.67
N ILE A 38 -13.33 25.80 12.40
CA ILE A 38 -12.55 26.96 11.96
C ILE A 38 -13.44 28.21 11.88
N GLY A 39 -14.76 28.06 11.94
CA GLY A 39 -15.72 29.17 11.95
C GLY A 39 -16.18 29.65 10.57
N TYR A 40 -16.08 28.79 9.55
CA TYR A 40 -16.68 29.04 8.25
C TYR A 40 -18.21 29.02 8.34
N ALA A 41 -18.87 29.87 7.56
CA ALA A 41 -20.33 29.86 7.48
C ALA A 41 -20.82 28.61 6.72
N ALA A 42 -21.99 28.09 7.10
CA ALA A 42 -22.59 26.91 6.44
C ALA A 42 -22.79 27.08 4.92
N SER A 43 -22.92 28.33 4.44
CA SER A 43 -22.99 28.68 3.02
C SER A 43 -21.69 28.35 2.27
N ASP A 44 -20.54 28.40 2.94
CA ASP A 44 -19.22 28.25 2.31
C ASP A 44 -18.88 26.78 2.00
N TYR A 45 -19.55 25.84 2.70
CA TYR A 45 -19.39 24.39 2.51
C TYR A 45 -20.71 23.66 2.17
N GLY A 46 -21.72 24.40 1.70
CA GLY A 46 -23.02 23.82 1.33
C GLY A 46 -22.93 22.72 0.28
N ASN A 47 -21.97 22.79 -0.63
CA ASN A 47 -21.72 21.75 -1.62
C ASN A 47 -21.20 20.43 -0.96
N LEU A 48 -20.43 20.53 0.14
CA LEU A 48 -19.93 19.36 0.86
C LEU A 48 -21.07 18.58 1.51
N ASN A 49 -22.09 19.25 2.03
CA ASN A 49 -23.27 18.60 2.60
C ASN A 49 -24.05 17.81 1.53
N ALA A 50 -24.24 18.39 0.34
CA ALA A 50 -24.88 17.70 -0.77
C ALA A 50 -24.06 16.48 -1.24
N MET A 51 -22.75 16.60 -1.25
CA MET A 51 -21.85 15.49 -1.57
C MET A 51 -21.88 14.40 -0.49
N TYR A 52 -21.93 14.77 0.78
CA TYR A 52 -22.08 13.82 1.88
C TYR A 52 -23.36 12.99 1.72
N ASP A 53 -24.50 13.67 1.51
CA ASP A 53 -25.78 13.01 1.32
C ASP A 53 -25.77 12.07 0.11
N ALA A 54 -25.20 12.51 -1.00
CA ALA A 54 -25.08 11.68 -2.21
C ALA A 54 -24.17 10.46 -1.98
N ALA A 55 -23.01 10.65 -1.35
CA ALA A 55 -22.07 9.59 -1.05
C ALA A 55 -22.67 8.59 -0.04
N LYS A 56 -23.33 9.08 1.00
CA LYS A 56 -24.00 8.26 2.00
C LYS A 56 -25.12 7.44 1.38
N ASN A 57 -26.00 8.06 0.59
CA ASN A 57 -27.07 7.35 -0.11
C ASN A 57 -26.55 6.27 -1.04
N PHE A 58 -25.45 6.54 -1.74
CA PHE A 58 -24.80 5.55 -2.61
C PHE A 58 -24.26 4.36 -1.79
N VAL A 59 -23.54 4.64 -0.71
CA VAL A 59 -22.97 3.59 0.16
C VAL A 59 -24.06 2.77 0.80
N ASP A 60 -25.07 3.41 1.39
CA ASP A 60 -26.20 2.73 2.05
C ASP A 60 -27.01 1.85 1.08
N SER A 61 -27.28 2.36 -0.12
CA SER A 61 -27.99 1.60 -1.17
C SER A 61 -27.20 0.40 -1.66
N ASN A 62 -25.88 0.46 -1.64
CA ASN A 62 -24.99 -0.59 -2.15
C ASN A 62 -24.23 -1.32 -1.03
N GLN A 63 -24.57 -1.14 0.23
CA GLN A 63 -23.81 -1.61 1.38
C GLN A 63 -23.50 -3.12 1.32
N LYS A 64 -24.49 -3.94 0.94
CA LYS A 64 -24.32 -5.40 0.82
C LYS A 64 -23.27 -5.76 -0.26
N LEU A 65 -23.33 -5.06 -1.39
CA LEU A 65 -22.40 -5.27 -2.50
C LEU A 65 -20.98 -4.82 -2.12
N ILE A 66 -20.85 -3.65 -1.50
CA ILE A 66 -19.57 -3.09 -1.06
C ILE A 66 -18.94 -4.00 -0.01
N ASN A 67 -19.71 -4.48 0.97
CA ASN A 67 -19.21 -5.39 2.00
C ASN A 67 -18.78 -6.75 1.41
N ALA A 68 -19.56 -7.31 0.49
CA ALA A 68 -19.19 -8.54 -0.20
C ALA A 68 -17.92 -8.37 -1.04
N ALA A 69 -17.80 -7.27 -1.79
CA ALA A 69 -16.63 -6.93 -2.57
C ALA A 69 -15.39 -6.73 -1.67
N SER A 70 -15.54 -5.99 -0.56
CA SER A 70 -14.47 -5.77 0.42
C SER A 70 -13.97 -7.08 1.02
N SER A 71 -14.88 -7.97 1.41
CA SER A 71 -14.51 -9.29 1.96
C SER A 71 -13.77 -10.14 0.93
N LEU A 72 -14.26 -10.18 -0.30
CA LEU A 72 -13.61 -10.90 -1.40
C LEU A 72 -12.21 -10.34 -1.69
N CYS A 73 -12.09 -9.03 -1.81
CA CYS A 73 -10.82 -8.34 -2.05
C CYS A 73 -9.82 -8.59 -0.90
N THR A 74 -10.29 -8.62 0.33
CA THR A 74 -9.47 -8.94 1.51
C THR A 74 -8.91 -10.36 1.43
N ILE A 75 -9.74 -11.34 1.10
CA ILE A 75 -9.31 -12.73 0.94
C ILE A 75 -8.29 -12.84 -0.19
N LEU A 76 -8.54 -12.21 -1.34
CA LEU A 76 -7.62 -12.19 -2.48
C LEU A 76 -6.29 -11.53 -2.13
N ASN A 77 -6.31 -10.45 -1.36
CA ASN A 77 -5.10 -9.75 -0.91
C ASN A 77 -4.24 -10.66 0.00
N TYR A 78 -4.86 -11.38 0.93
CA TYR A 78 -4.12 -12.34 1.77
C TYR A 78 -3.58 -13.52 0.96
N ALA A 79 -4.38 -14.09 0.07
CA ALA A 79 -3.95 -15.17 -0.81
C ALA A 79 -2.76 -14.73 -1.69
N PHE A 80 -2.84 -13.53 -2.26
CA PHE A 80 -1.76 -12.94 -3.05
C PHE A 80 -0.48 -12.74 -2.22
N LYS A 81 -0.59 -12.18 -1.02
CA LYS A 81 0.57 -12.01 -0.11
C LYS A 81 1.21 -13.34 0.24
N PHE A 82 0.41 -14.38 0.47
CA PHE A 82 0.91 -15.72 0.73
C PHE A 82 1.69 -16.29 -0.48
N ILE A 83 1.12 -16.17 -1.67
CA ILE A 83 1.78 -16.57 -2.93
C ILE A 83 3.08 -15.80 -3.12
N MET A 84 3.09 -14.48 -2.92
CA MET A 84 4.27 -13.65 -3.06
C MET A 84 5.36 -14.01 -2.03
N CYS A 85 4.97 -14.41 -0.83
CA CYS A 85 5.91 -14.90 0.19
C CYS A 85 6.62 -16.20 -0.28
N LEU A 86 5.88 -17.14 -0.85
CA LEU A 86 6.44 -18.38 -1.40
C LEU A 86 7.38 -18.11 -2.58
N PHE A 87 6.93 -17.28 -3.53
CA PHE A 87 7.76 -16.92 -4.68
C PHE A 87 8.97 -16.08 -4.29
N GLY A 88 8.83 -15.19 -3.31
CA GLY A 88 9.92 -14.38 -2.78
C GLY A 88 11.04 -15.25 -2.22
N ASN A 89 10.69 -16.27 -1.44
CA ASN A 89 11.65 -17.23 -0.89
C ASN A 89 12.36 -18.03 -1.99
N TRP A 90 11.61 -18.52 -2.97
CA TRP A 90 12.18 -19.27 -4.09
C TRP A 90 13.12 -18.40 -4.96
N TYR A 91 12.72 -17.15 -5.23
CA TYR A 91 13.52 -16.21 -6.00
C TYR A 91 14.79 -15.80 -5.24
N TYR A 92 14.68 -15.55 -3.93
CA TYR A 92 15.82 -15.29 -3.07
C TYR A 92 16.81 -16.46 -3.07
N TYR A 93 16.33 -17.68 -2.95
CA TYR A 93 17.16 -18.88 -3.02
C TYR A 93 17.91 -18.99 -4.35
N LYS A 94 17.23 -18.83 -5.49
CA LYS A 94 17.88 -18.81 -6.82
C LYS A 94 18.91 -17.70 -6.97
N PHE A 95 18.58 -16.50 -6.49
CA PHE A 95 19.49 -15.36 -6.53
C PHE A 95 20.75 -15.64 -5.71
N THR A 96 20.59 -16.17 -4.50
CA THR A 96 21.70 -16.51 -3.60
C THR A 96 22.63 -17.55 -4.23
N ILE A 97 22.09 -18.65 -4.76
CA ILE A 97 22.92 -19.68 -5.43
C ILE A 97 23.65 -19.11 -6.64
N LYS A 98 22.98 -18.30 -7.46
CA LYS A 98 23.60 -17.65 -8.62
C LYS A 98 24.74 -16.71 -8.20
N SER A 99 24.54 -15.94 -7.13
CA SER A 99 25.54 -15.03 -6.58
C SER A 99 26.74 -15.80 -6.00
N ILE A 100 26.50 -16.87 -5.25
CA ILE A 100 27.57 -17.75 -4.72
C ILE A 100 28.41 -18.33 -5.86
N LYS A 101 27.76 -18.88 -6.90
CA LYS A 101 28.46 -19.40 -8.07
C LYS A 101 29.30 -18.33 -8.78
N LYS A 102 28.76 -17.13 -8.92
CA LYS A 102 29.48 -16.00 -9.53
C LYS A 102 30.71 -15.61 -8.72
N ILE A 103 30.58 -15.50 -7.40
CA ILE A 103 31.70 -15.14 -6.49
C ILE A 103 32.79 -16.22 -6.53
N LYS A 104 32.40 -17.49 -6.47
CA LYS A 104 33.32 -18.63 -6.54
C LYS A 104 34.13 -18.62 -7.85
N ASN A 105 33.50 -18.28 -8.96
CA ASN A 105 34.17 -18.28 -10.27
C ASN A 105 35.05 -17.02 -10.49
N SER A 106 34.70 -15.88 -9.86
CA SER A 106 35.41 -14.62 -10.05
C SER A 106 36.67 -14.50 -9.17
N ASN A 107 36.70 -15.15 -8.02
CA ASN A 107 37.82 -15.01 -7.07
C ASN A 107 38.21 -16.39 -6.46
N PRO A 108 38.86 -17.28 -7.25
CA PRO A 108 39.21 -18.62 -6.79
C PRO A 108 40.26 -18.65 -5.65
N LYS A 109 40.96 -17.54 -5.42
CA LYS A 109 42.04 -17.41 -4.41
C LYS A 109 41.55 -16.92 -3.04
N ILE A 110 40.33 -16.39 -2.95
CA ILE A 110 39.76 -15.87 -1.69
C ILE A 110 38.92 -16.95 -1.03
N PRO A 111 39.08 -17.21 0.27
CA PRO A 111 38.21 -18.14 0.99
C PRO A 111 36.74 -17.76 0.80
N LEU A 112 35.90 -18.75 0.48
CA LEU A 112 34.48 -18.56 0.15
C LEU A 112 33.74 -17.79 1.22
N ASN A 113 34.05 -18.05 2.51
CA ASN A 113 33.42 -17.37 3.65
C ASN A 113 33.71 -15.86 3.66
N THR A 114 34.93 -15.44 3.34
CA THR A 114 35.32 -14.02 3.28
C THR A 114 34.66 -13.32 2.09
N ALA A 115 34.59 -14.00 0.94
CA ALA A 115 33.92 -13.48 -0.25
C ALA A 115 32.40 -13.39 -0.05
N LEU A 116 31.79 -14.30 0.69
CA LEU A 116 30.37 -14.24 1.05
C LEU A 116 30.05 -13.15 2.07
N GLN A 117 30.93 -12.94 3.06
CA GLN A 117 30.77 -11.85 4.03
C GLN A 117 30.84 -10.46 3.35
N SER A 118 31.70 -10.28 2.37
CA SER A 118 31.80 -9.01 1.63
C SER A 118 30.63 -8.79 0.65
N ALA A 119 30.04 -9.86 0.12
CA ALA A 119 28.98 -9.78 -0.90
C ALA A 119 27.56 -9.96 -0.35
N GLY A 120 27.40 -10.56 0.84
CA GLY A 120 26.13 -11.10 1.35
C GLY A 120 25.53 -10.40 2.56
N GLY A 121 26.06 -9.25 2.96
CA GLY A 121 25.45 -8.47 4.03
C GLY A 121 24.04 -8.03 3.61
N THR A 122 23.00 -8.63 4.22
CA THR A 122 21.70 -7.98 4.26
C THR A 122 21.92 -6.66 4.99
N ASN A 123 22.08 -5.60 4.22
CA ASN A 123 22.31 -4.29 4.78
C ASN A 123 21.01 -3.89 5.49
N ALA A 124 21.01 -3.91 6.82
CA ALA A 124 19.88 -3.50 7.64
C ALA A 124 19.37 -2.11 7.23
N ALA A 125 20.27 -1.25 6.73
CA ALA A 125 19.93 0.03 6.14
C ALA A 125 18.99 -0.11 4.92
N ASN A 126 19.20 -1.10 4.05
CA ASN A 126 18.31 -1.31 2.90
C ASN A 126 16.90 -1.75 3.31
N ILE A 127 16.78 -2.55 4.37
CA ILE A 127 15.48 -2.96 4.92
C ILE A 127 14.78 -1.73 5.51
N ALA A 128 15.49 -0.93 6.31
CA ALA A 128 14.96 0.29 6.92
C ALA A 128 14.53 1.31 5.84
N ILE A 129 15.35 1.54 4.82
CA ILE A 129 15.01 2.44 3.70
C ILE A 129 13.76 1.94 2.97
N THR A 130 13.64 0.64 2.71
CA THR A 130 12.47 0.06 2.03
C THR A 130 11.20 0.26 2.88
N ALA A 131 11.28 0.05 4.19
CA ALA A 131 10.16 0.27 5.10
C ALA A 131 9.73 1.74 5.14
N VAL A 132 10.69 2.68 5.18
CA VAL A 132 10.41 4.12 5.14
C VAL A 132 9.76 4.53 3.83
N ILE A 133 10.29 4.07 2.70
CA ILE A 133 9.69 4.35 1.37
C ILE A 133 8.27 3.82 1.30
N TYR A 134 8.02 2.61 1.78
CA TYR A 134 6.68 2.03 1.81
C TYR A 134 5.71 2.87 2.67
N PHE A 135 6.17 3.30 3.85
CA PHE A 135 5.38 4.15 4.74
C PHE A 135 5.07 5.51 4.11
N VAL A 136 6.06 6.16 3.50
CA VAL A 136 5.89 7.46 2.83
C VAL A 136 4.93 7.35 1.64
N LEU A 137 5.08 6.32 0.79
CA LEU A 137 4.16 6.11 -0.34
C LEU A 137 2.73 5.83 0.13
N TYR A 138 2.56 5.04 1.17
CA TYR A 138 1.24 4.75 1.74
C TYR A 138 0.59 6.01 2.31
N SER A 139 1.36 6.82 3.06
CA SER A 139 0.88 8.09 3.62
C SER A 139 0.54 9.10 2.52
N ALA A 140 1.35 9.17 1.45
CA ALA A 140 1.08 10.06 0.32
C ALA A 140 -0.22 9.69 -0.42
N VAL A 141 -0.50 8.40 -0.58
CA VAL A 141 -1.75 7.92 -1.20
C VAL A 141 -2.95 8.32 -0.34
N ILE A 142 -2.87 8.13 0.98
CA ILE A 142 -3.93 8.56 1.90
C ILE A 142 -4.14 10.07 1.80
N MET A 143 -3.07 10.89 1.83
CA MET A 143 -3.16 12.34 1.68
C MET A 143 -3.82 12.75 0.36
N ILE A 144 -3.44 12.12 -0.77
CA ILE A 144 -4.04 12.40 -2.08
C ILE A 144 -5.55 12.10 -2.05
N PHE A 145 -5.98 11.02 -1.40
CA PHE A 145 -7.41 10.73 -1.24
C PHE A 145 -8.13 11.78 -0.38
N TYR A 146 -7.51 12.26 0.69
CA TYR A 146 -8.06 13.34 1.51
C TYR A 146 -8.16 14.66 0.72
N GLU A 147 -7.13 15.03 -0.01
CA GLU A 147 -7.11 16.24 -0.86
C GLU A 147 -8.12 16.15 -2.01
N LEU A 148 -8.23 15.01 -2.69
CA LEU A 148 -9.21 14.80 -3.76
C LEU A 148 -10.65 14.90 -3.23
N SER A 149 -10.92 14.40 -2.04
CA SER A 149 -12.24 14.53 -1.41
C SER A 149 -12.56 15.97 -0.98
N ALA A 150 -11.57 16.83 -0.85
CA ALA A 150 -11.75 18.24 -0.54
C ALA A 150 -11.93 19.14 -1.80
N ILE A 151 -11.57 18.64 -2.99
CA ILE A 151 -11.63 19.38 -4.26
C ILE A 151 -12.90 19.04 -5.08
N ILE A 152 -13.47 17.85 -4.86
CA ILE A 152 -14.71 17.39 -5.52
C ILE A 152 -15.91 17.81 -4.69
#